data_887f3c91e7e438c2118187f925da1c38
#
_entry.id   887f3c91e7e438c2118187f925da1c38
#
_cell.length_a   1.000
_cell.length_b   1.000
_cell.length_c   1.000
_cell.angle_alpha   90.00
_cell.angle_beta   90.00
_cell.angle_gamma   90.00
#
_symmetry.space_group_name_H-M   'P 1'
#
loop_
_entity.id
_entity.type
_entity.pdbx_description
1 polymer ?
#
loop_
_entity_poly.entity_id
_entity_poly.type
_entity_poly.pdbx_seq_one_letter_code
_entity_poly.pdbx_strand_id
1 'polypeptide(L)'
;MQKNIEQHIAETATNFKRGTAEMLLLFLLKERDWYAYELSKALKARSLEHFDIQGPSLYTILYRLQDKGFVTTRDEQAGKRIRVYYHISPAGETYLERIMRE
;
A
#
# COMPACT_ATOMS: atom_id res chain seq x y z
N MET A 1 -1.57 16.29 29.47
CA MET A 1 -0.70 15.17 29.79
C MET A 1 0.32 14.96 28.67
N GLN A 2 1.58 14.89 28.99
CA GLN A 2 2.61 14.67 27.99
C GLN A 2 2.77 13.18 27.72
N LYS A 3 2.89 12.83 26.43
CA LYS A 3 3.34 11.51 26.06
C LYS A 3 4.82 11.36 26.43
N ASN A 4 5.21 10.19 26.88
CA ASN A 4 6.61 9.95 27.11
C ASN A 4 7.37 9.76 25.78
N ILE A 5 8.68 9.83 25.84
CA ILE A 5 9.54 9.76 24.67
C ILE A 5 9.38 8.43 23.95
N GLU A 6 9.25 7.33 24.68
CA GLU A 6 9.09 6.01 24.09
C GLU A 6 7.82 5.89 23.26
N GLN A 7 6.71 6.49 23.72
CA GLN A 7 5.46 6.51 22.99
C GLN A 7 5.61 7.32 21.70
N HIS A 8 6.27 8.46 21.75
CA HIS A 8 6.54 9.28 20.56
C HIS A 8 7.38 8.52 19.53
N ILE A 9 8.42 7.83 19.97
CA ILE A 9 9.28 7.04 19.09
C ILE A 9 8.45 5.93 18.43
N ALA A 10 7.64 5.21 19.20
CA ALA A 10 6.82 4.13 18.68
C ALA A 10 5.81 4.63 17.63
N GLU A 11 5.15 5.76 17.90
CA GLU A 11 4.19 6.36 16.96
C GLU A 11 4.86 6.81 15.68
N THR A 12 6.01 7.46 15.79
CA THR A 12 6.78 7.92 14.64
C THR A 12 7.25 6.75 13.79
N ALA A 13 7.75 5.69 14.41
CA ALA A 13 8.16 4.48 13.70
C ALA A 13 6.99 3.83 12.96
N THR A 14 5.82 3.77 13.61
CA THR A 14 4.62 3.22 12.99
C THR A 14 4.18 4.04 11.77
N ASN A 15 4.19 5.36 11.89
CA ASN A 15 3.83 6.26 10.79
C ASN A 15 4.83 6.16 9.64
N PHE A 16 6.11 6.04 9.95
CA PHE A 16 7.14 5.86 8.93
C PHE A 16 6.95 4.55 8.18
N LYS A 17 6.70 3.46 8.89
CA LYS A 17 6.43 2.16 8.25
C LYS A 17 5.21 2.21 7.35
N ARG A 18 4.15 2.86 7.79
CA ARG A 18 2.93 3.00 7.01
C ARG A 18 3.19 3.76 5.71
N GLY A 19 3.86 4.89 5.79
CA GLY A 19 4.20 5.70 4.63
C GLY A 19 5.08 4.95 3.66
N THR A 20 6.05 4.20 4.17
CA THR A 20 6.93 3.38 3.33
C THR A 20 6.14 2.26 2.64
N ALA A 21 5.22 1.61 3.35
CA ALA A 21 4.38 0.57 2.77
C ALA A 21 3.48 1.13 1.66
N GLU A 22 2.88 2.31 1.88
CA GLU A 22 2.07 2.97 0.87
C GLU A 22 2.88 3.25 -0.40
N MET A 23 4.08 3.78 -0.24
CA MET A 23 4.99 4.06 -1.35
C MET A 23 5.34 2.80 -2.12
N LEU A 24 5.69 1.72 -1.41
CA LEU A 24 6.05 0.45 -2.04
C LEU A 24 4.87 -0.16 -2.78
N LEU A 25 3.67 -0.08 -2.23
CA LEU A 25 2.47 -0.57 -2.90
C LEU A 25 2.19 0.20 -4.18
N LEU A 26 2.31 1.53 -4.14
CA LEU A 26 2.14 2.36 -5.33
C LEU A 26 3.21 2.04 -6.38
N PHE A 27 4.44 1.80 -5.96
CA PHE A 27 5.50 1.41 -6.86
C PHE A 27 5.19 0.09 -7.57
N LEU A 28 4.68 -0.90 -6.84
CA LEU A 28 4.25 -2.17 -7.43
C LEU A 28 3.11 -1.97 -8.41
N LEU A 29 2.14 -1.14 -8.05
CA LEU A 29 0.99 -0.85 -8.91
C LEU A 29 1.37 -0.07 -10.16
N LYS A 30 2.48 0.65 -10.13
CA LYS A 30 3.02 1.31 -11.32
C LYS A 30 3.52 0.29 -12.35
N GLU A 31 4.01 -0.86 -11.89
CA GLU A 31 4.49 -1.91 -12.79
C GLU A 31 3.33 -2.60 -13.52
N ARG A 32 2.26 -2.91 -12.80
CA ARG A 32 1.07 -3.54 -13.35
C ARG A 32 -0.07 -3.48 -12.34
N ASP A 33 -1.25 -3.92 -12.75
CA ASP A 33 -2.36 -4.13 -11.83
C ASP A 33 -2.16 -5.44 -11.07
N TRP A 34 -2.57 -5.43 -9.80
CA TRP A 34 -2.43 -6.59 -8.93
C TRP A 34 -3.70 -6.74 -8.11
N TYR A 35 -4.05 -7.99 -7.74
CA TYR A 35 -5.03 -8.19 -6.68
C TYR A 35 -4.34 -8.32 -5.32
N ALA A 36 -5.12 -8.17 -4.23
CA ALA A 36 -4.54 -7.98 -2.89
C ALA A 36 -3.57 -9.09 -2.48
N TYR A 37 -3.92 -10.34 -2.74
CA TYR A 37 -3.06 -11.47 -2.38
C TYR A 37 -1.70 -11.39 -3.08
N GLU A 38 -1.70 -11.06 -4.37
CA GLU A 38 -0.46 -10.88 -5.11
C GLU A 38 0.37 -9.72 -4.57
N LEU A 39 -0.30 -8.61 -4.22
CA LEU A 39 0.38 -7.45 -3.64
C LEU A 39 1.08 -7.81 -2.34
N SER A 40 0.41 -8.54 -1.45
CA SER A 40 1.00 -8.93 -0.17
C SER A 40 2.25 -9.77 -0.37
N LYS A 41 2.21 -10.71 -1.30
CA LYS A 41 3.36 -11.57 -1.62
C LYS A 41 4.50 -10.80 -2.24
N ALA A 42 4.21 -9.94 -3.21
CA ALA A 42 5.22 -9.13 -3.87
C ALA A 42 5.88 -8.15 -2.91
N LEU A 43 5.08 -7.52 -2.05
CA LEU A 43 5.59 -6.60 -1.05
C LEU A 43 6.56 -7.30 -0.10
N LYS A 44 6.17 -8.48 0.40
CA LYS A 44 7.02 -9.26 1.29
C LYS A 44 8.33 -9.65 0.60
N ALA A 45 8.25 -10.18 -0.60
CA ALA A 45 9.42 -10.65 -1.34
C ALA A 45 10.38 -9.50 -1.67
N ARG A 46 9.85 -8.38 -2.21
CA ARG A 46 10.69 -7.28 -2.67
C ARG A 46 11.23 -6.41 -1.54
N SER A 47 10.61 -6.47 -0.37
CA SER A 47 11.11 -5.76 0.80
C SER A 47 12.06 -6.63 1.63
N LEU A 48 12.50 -7.77 1.12
CA LEU A 48 13.33 -8.74 1.85
C LEU A 48 12.70 -9.11 3.18
N GLU A 49 11.40 -9.34 3.15
CA GLU A 49 10.57 -9.73 4.29
C GLU A 49 10.38 -8.66 5.38
N HIS A 50 10.87 -7.42 5.14
CA HIS A 50 10.63 -6.33 6.08
C HIS A 50 9.17 -5.92 6.18
N PHE A 51 8.39 -6.09 5.12
CA PHE A 51 6.97 -5.75 5.08
C PHE A 51 6.14 -6.99 4.78
N ASP A 52 5.69 -7.63 5.84
CA ASP A 52 4.78 -8.77 5.74
C ASP A 52 3.38 -8.31 6.16
N ILE A 53 2.67 -7.68 5.23
CA ILE A 53 1.37 -7.08 5.47
C ILE A 53 0.32 -7.88 4.70
N GLN A 54 -0.65 -8.43 5.43
CA GLN A 54 -1.67 -9.31 4.86
C GLN A 54 -3.04 -9.00 5.45
N GLY A 55 -4.07 -9.45 4.75
CA GLY A 55 -5.44 -9.40 5.23
C GLY A 55 -5.92 -8.00 5.56
N PRO A 56 -6.58 -7.82 6.72
CA PRO A 56 -7.17 -6.53 7.07
C PRO A 56 -6.18 -5.36 7.10
N SER A 57 -4.94 -5.61 7.50
CA SER A 57 -3.90 -4.56 7.53
C SER A 57 -3.60 -4.04 6.13
N LEU A 58 -3.52 -4.94 5.15
CA LEU A 58 -3.29 -4.54 3.76
C LEU A 58 -4.48 -3.76 3.22
N TYR A 59 -5.71 -4.26 3.45
CA TYR A 59 -6.92 -3.58 2.97
C TYR A 59 -7.07 -2.18 3.58
N THR A 60 -6.67 -1.98 4.82
CA THR A 60 -6.70 -0.66 5.45
C THR A 60 -5.85 0.34 4.66
N ILE A 61 -4.67 -0.08 4.22
CA ILE A 61 -3.78 0.77 3.42
C ILE A 61 -4.38 1.01 2.04
N LEU A 62 -4.86 -0.04 1.39
CA LEU A 62 -5.45 0.07 0.04
C LEU A 62 -6.68 0.96 0.04
N TYR A 63 -7.55 0.85 1.05
CA TYR A 63 -8.73 1.71 1.15
C TYR A 63 -8.35 3.17 1.34
N ARG A 64 -7.30 3.44 2.10
CA ARG A 64 -6.81 4.81 2.27
C ARG A 64 -6.31 5.38 0.95
N LEU A 65 -5.55 4.61 0.19
CA LEU A 65 -5.07 5.03 -1.12
C LEU A 65 -6.22 5.26 -2.10
N GLN A 66 -7.24 4.41 -2.02
CA GLN A 66 -8.44 4.54 -2.84
C GLN A 66 -9.23 5.79 -2.47
N ASP A 67 -9.41 6.07 -1.18
CA ASP A 67 -10.11 7.26 -0.71
C ASP A 67 -9.41 8.55 -1.16
N LYS A 68 -8.09 8.52 -1.26
CA LYS A 68 -7.31 9.67 -1.75
C LYS A 68 -7.31 9.80 -3.26
N GLY A 69 -7.91 8.84 -3.96
CA GLY A 69 -7.95 8.84 -5.41
C GLY A 69 -6.66 8.40 -6.09
N PHE A 70 -5.75 7.78 -5.34
CA PHE A 70 -4.46 7.33 -5.89
C PHE A 70 -4.54 5.94 -6.51
N VAL A 71 -5.57 5.20 -6.17
CA VAL A 71 -5.79 3.83 -6.61
C VAL A 71 -7.25 3.67 -6.99
N THR A 72 -7.50 2.94 -8.07
CA THR A 72 -8.85 2.53 -8.48
C THR A 72 -8.92 1.01 -8.50
N THR A 73 -10.12 0.48 -8.57
CA THR A 73 -10.34 -0.96 -8.60
C THR A 73 -11.21 -1.37 -9.78
N ARG A 74 -11.04 -2.60 -10.20
CA ARG A 74 -11.96 -3.25 -11.13
C ARG A 74 -12.14 -4.70 -10.73
N ASP A 75 -13.30 -5.23 -10.99
CA ASP A 75 -13.59 -6.64 -10.76
C ASP A 75 -13.26 -7.45 -12.01
N GLU A 76 -12.73 -8.63 -11.81
CA GLU A 76 -12.40 -9.53 -12.91
C GLU A 76 -12.81 -10.95 -12.56
N GLN A 77 -13.50 -11.60 -13.47
CA GLN A 77 -13.95 -12.98 -13.28
C GLN A 77 -12.76 -13.93 -13.39
N ALA A 78 -12.59 -14.77 -12.40
CA ALA A 78 -11.54 -15.80 -12.37
C ALA A 78 -12.19 -17.13 -11.99
N GLY A 79 -12.68 -17.87 -12.99
CA GLY A 79 -13.45 -19.08 -12.77
C GLY A 79 -14.76 -18.74 -12.07
N LYS A 80 -15.01 -19.34 -10.90
CA LYS A 80 -16.21 -19.06 -10.11
C LYS A 80 -16.02 -17.92 -9.12
N ARG A 81 -14.83 -17.31 -9.07
CA ARG A 81 -14.52 -16.23 -8.16
C ARG A 81 -14.43 -14.91 -8.90
N ILE A 82 -14.67 -13.83 -8.17
CA ILE A 82 -14.42 -12.49 -8.65
C ILE A 82 -13.19 -11.97 -7.91
N ARG A 83 -12.20 -11.51 -8.67
CA ARG A 83 -11.00 -10.89 -8.11
C ARG A 83 -11.09 -9.38 -8.29
N VAL A 84 -10.72 -8.66 -7.25
CA VAL A 84 -10.63 -7.20 -7.31
C VAL A 84 -9.19 -6.83 -7.61
N TYR A 85 -8.97 -6.21 -8.77
CA TYR A 85 -7.67 -5.71 -9.17
C TYR A 85 -7.54 -4.25 -8.81
N TYR A 86 -6.38 -3.89 -8.30
CA TYR A 86 -6.01 -2.53 -7.96
C TYR A 86 -5.14 -1.95 -9.06
N HIS A 87 -5.37 -0.69 -9.37
CA HIS A 87 -4.72 0.04 -10.45
C HIS A 87 -4.30 1.41 -9.93
N ILE A 88 -3.06 1.83 -10.22
CA ILE A 88 -2.62 3.18 -9.86
C ILE A 88 -3.25 4.19 -10.81
N SER A 89 -3.85 5.24 -10.24
CA SER A 89 -4.46 6.32 -11.03
C SER A 89 -3.38 7.32 -11.48
N PRO A 90 -3.70 8.22 -12.43
CA PRO A 90 -2.77 9.31 -12.77
C PRO A 90 -2.39 10.16 -11.56
N ALA A 91 -3.33 10.43 -10.65
CA ALA A 91 -3.04 11.14 -9.41
C ALA A 91 -2.08 10.35 -8.53
N GLY A 92 -2.25 9.02 -8.48
CA GLY A 92 -1.34 8.14 -7.73
C GLY A 92 0.07 8.14 -8.30
N GLU A 93 0.19 8.13 -9.63
CA GLU A 93 1.50 8.21 -10.29
C GLU A 93 2.21 9.53 -9.97
N THR A 94 1.48 10.63 -10.05
CA THR A 94 2.03 11.95 -9.71
C THR A 94 2.48 12.00 -8.24
N TYR A 95 1.66 11.48 -7.35
CA TYR A 95 1.99 11.43 -5.93
C TYR A 95 3.26 10.61 -5.69
N LEU A 96 3.35 9.42 -6.30
CA LEU A 96 4.52 8.55 -6.18
C LEU A 96 5.79 9.25 -6.66
N GLU A 97 5.72 9.90 -7.82
CA GLU A 97 6.87 10.64 -8.36
C GLU A 97 7.36 11.70 -7.40
N ARG A 98 6.43 12.46 -6.79
CA ARG A 98 6.78 13.52 -5.86
C ARG A 98 7.43 13.00 -4.59
N ILE A 99 6.88 11.96 -3.99
CA ILE A 99 7.47 11.42 -2.75
C ILE A 99 8.82 10.76 -2.99
N MET A 100 9.05 10.22 -4.19
CA MET A 100 10.33 9.61 -4.53
C MET A 100 11.43 10.64 -4.80
N ARG A 101 11.08 11.90 -5.07
CA ARG A 101 12.05 12.97 -5.27
C ARG A 101 12.56 13.56 -3.96
N GLU A 102 11.82 13.37 -2.89
CA GLU A 102 12.18 13.89 -1.58
C GLU A 102 12.91 12.82 -0.77
#